data_38620211b013bb05290ad70fea24fca5
#
_entry.id   38620211b013bb05290ad70fea24fca5
#
_cell.length_a   1.000
_cell.length_b   1.000
_cell.length_c   1.000
_cell.angle_alpha   90.00
_cell.angle_beta   90.00
_cell.angle_gamma   90.00
#
_symmetry.space_group_name_H-M   'P 1'
#
loop_
_entity.id
_entity.type
_entity.pdbx_description
1 polymer ?
#
loop_
_entity_poly.entity_id
_entity_poly.type
_entity_poly.pdbx_seq_one_letter_code
_entity_poly.pdbx_strand_id
1 'polypeptide(L)'
;MKIIPVASESMGTRSMATLVEVGEERIFIDPGVALGPWRYGLRPHPIEEERREIHTRKILEELKTCKYVIITHFHRDHYLYRHPEAFVGKKLLVKDPENNINHSQQFRAGKFLPVKEFTPADGKSFQFENFSIHFSPPFLHGEGPAVIISVLIEEKKRFLFTSDVCGPVSEDQLRFILDASPHILYLDGPPTYLDFKPIERVKENMMKILEIKELEAIIIDHHLTRDIEWREKIREFLEEGERRGIKILTAAAFAGEKEEFLEAWRKRLYGK
;
A
#
# COMPACT_ATOMS: atom_id res chain seq x y z
N MET A 1 19.11 0.66 1.17
CA MET A 1 17.71 0.91 0.80
C MET A 1 17.07 1.85 1.81
N LYS A 2 16.32 2.87 1.34
CA LYS A 2 15.53 3.77 2.19
C LYS A 2 14.07 3.75 1.73
N ILE A 3 13.15 3.54 2.65
CA ILE A 3 11.70 3.51 2.40
C ILE A 3 11.10 4.81 2.91
N ILE A 4 10.34 5.50 2.08
CA ILE A 4 9.79 6.82 2.35
C ILE A 4 8.29 6.80 2.00
N PRO A 5 7.38 6.59 2.97
CA PRO A 5 5.97 6.85 2.76
C PRO A 5 5.74 8.32 2.40
N VAL A 6 5.08 8.58 1.27
CA VAL A 6 4.82 9.94 0.75
C VAL A 6 3.41 10.40 1.07
N ALA A 7 2.47 9.47 1.01
CA ALA A 7 1.07 9.65 1.40
C ALA A 7 0.47 8.31 1.84
N SER A 8 -0.36 8.35 2.86
CA SER A 8 -1.05 7.18 3.40
C SER A 8 -2.34 7.56 4.13
N GLU A 9 -3.10 6.58 4.55
CA GLU A 9 -4.31 6.79 5.36
C GLU A 9 -3.97 7.46 6.69
N SER A 10 -2.90 7.02 7.37
CA SER A 10 -2.43 7.63 8.62
C SER A 10 -1.87 9.04 8.45
N MET A 11 -1.61 9.49 7.23
CA MET A 11 -1.25 10.86 6.85
C MET A 11 -2.45 11.69 6.38
N GLY A 12 -3.67 11.12 6.41
CA GLY A 12 -4.92 11.82 6.16
C GLY A 12 -5.55 11.62 4.77
N THR A 13 -5.06 10.70 3.95
CA THR A 13 -5.65 10.38 2.64
C THR A 13 -5.60 8.90 2.33
N ARG A 14 -6.55 8.40 1.55
CA ARG A 14 -6.44 7.04 0.99
C ARG A 14 -5.26 7.00 0.03
N SER A 15 -4.24 6.28 0.42
CA SER A 15 -3.01 6.10 -0.35
C SER A 15 -2.13 5.04 0.31
N MET A 16 -1.23 4.46 -0.46
CA MET A 16 -0.06 3.71 0.00
C MET A 16 1.19 4.20 -0.76
N ALA A 17 1.20 5.45 -1.21
CA ALA A 17 2.27 6.02 -2.03
C ALA A 17 3.61 5.96 -1.32
N THR A 18 4.52 5.13 -1.83
CA THR A 18 5.81 4.84 -1.20
C THR A 18 6.96 4.99 -2.19
N LEU A 19 7.91 5.83 -1.83
CA LEU A 19 9.17 5.96 -2.56
C LEU A 19 10.22 5.05 -1.93
N VAL A 20 10.95 4.31 -2.76
CA VAL A 20 12.08 3.47 -2.35
C VAL A 20 13.34 3.94 -3.05
N GLU A 21 14.34 4.33 -2.26
CA GLU A 21 15.69 4.61 -2.74
C GLU A 21 16.54 3.35 -2.56
N VAL A 22 17.02 2.78 -3.66
CA VAL A 22 17.78 1.54 -3.68
C VAL A 22 18.92 1.62 -4.71
N GLY A 23 20.16 1.37 -4.29
CA GLY A 23 21.33 1.69 -5.11
C GLY A 23 21.32 3.16 -5.49
N GLU A 24 21.43 3.46 -6.78
CA GLU A 24 21.34 4.82 -7.34
C GLU A 24 19.94 5.12 -7.93
N GLU A 25 18.99 4.20 -7.79
CA GLU A 25 17.66 4.30 -8.40
C GLU A 25 16.60 4.72 -7.38
N ARG A 26 15.59 5.43 -7.88
CA ARG A 26 14.38 5.80 -7.15
C ARG A 26 13.17 5.14 -7.79
N ILE A 27 12.47 4.34 -7.01
CA ILE A 27 11.30 3.56 -7.41
C ILE A 27 10.09 4.11 -6.68
N PHE A 28 9.05 4.49 -7.38
CA PHE A 28 7.81 4.90 -6.75
C PHE A 28 6.77 3.80 -6.85
N ILE A 29 6.32 3.29 -5.71
CA ILE A 29 5.26 2.28 -5.62
C ILE A 29 3.94 2.99 -5.34
N ASP A 30 2.93 2.69 -6.14
CA ASP A 30 1.55 3.18 -6.01
C ASP A 30 1.44 4.70 -5.80
N PRO A 31 1.96 5.52 -6.72
CA PRO A 31 1.92 6.98 -6.62
C PRO A 31 0.51 7.52 -6.85
N GLY A 32 -0.40 7.25 -5.93
CA GLY A 32 -1.80 7.66 -6.01
C GLY A 32 -2.33 8.21 -4.71
N VAL A 33 -3.41 8.98 -4.80
CA VAL A 33 -4.12 9.53 -3.65
C VAL A 33 -5.58 9.74 -3.98
N ALA A 34 -6.46 9.37 -3.05
CA ALA A 34 -7.89 9.58 -3.14
C ALA A 34 -8.51 9.92 -1.77
N LEU A 35 -9.80 10.19 -1.77
CA LEU A 35 -10.60 10.30 -0.55
C LEU A 35 -11.79 9.34 -0.64
N GLY A 36 -12.20 8.80 0.50
CA GLY A 36 -13.45 8.06 0.60
C GLY A 36 -14.63 8.98 0.27
N PRO A 37 -15.40 8.73 -0.81
CA PRO A 37 -16.46 9.63 -1.24
C PRO A 37 -17.56 9.80 -0.19
N TRP A 38 -17.76 8.77 0.62
CA TRP A 38 -18.69 8.74 1.73
C TRP A 38 -18.09 8.00 2.92
N ARG A 39 -18.22 8.58 4.10
CA ARG A 39 -17.91 7.94 5.38
C ARG A 39 -18.91 8.43 6.42
N TYR A 40 -19.57 7.53 7.13
CA TYR A 40 -20.63 7.87 8.09
C TYR A 40 -21.78 8.71 7.50
N GLY A 41 -22.10 8.53 6.20
CA GLY A 41 -23.07 9.36 5.49
C GLY A 41 -22.59 10.80 5.19
N LEU A 42 -21.31 11.11 5.40
CA LEU A 42 -20.72 12.42 5.16
C LEU A 42 -19.79 12.39 3.95
N ARG A 43 -19.74 13.49 3.21
CA ARG A 43 -18.72 13.73 2.17
C ARG A 43 -17.38 14.09 2.82
N PRO A 44 -16.27 14.08 2.06
CA PRO A 44 -14.99 14.57 2.57
C PRO A 44 -15.11 15.98 3.16
N HIS A 45 -14.45 16.19 4.29
CA HIS A 45 -14.36 17.50 4.91
C HIS A 45 -13.35 18.38 4.16
N PRO A 46 -13.47 19.73 4.12
CA PRO A 46 -12.49 20.60 3.47
C PRO A 46 -11.02 20.34 3.86
N ILE A 47 -10.76 19.97 5.10
CA ILE A 47 -9.41 19.59 5.58
C ILE A 47 -8.89 18.33 4.85
N GLU A 48 -9.76 17.36 4.57
CA GLU A 48 -9.38 16.15 3.79
C GLU A 48 -9.06 16.51 2.33
N GLU A 49 -9.87 17.42 1.73
CA GLU A 49 -9.63 17.91 0.37
C GLU A 49 -8.30 18.66 0.27
N GLU A 50 -8.01 19.55 1.21
CA GLU A 50 -6.72 20.25 1.30
C GLU A 50 -5.55 19.26 1.44
N ARG A 51 -5.70 18.25 2.31
CA ARG A 51 -4.69 17.21 2.50
C ARG A 51 -4.45 16.42 1.20
N ARG A 52 -5.51 16.06 0.48
CA ARG A 52 -5.38 15.38 -0.82
C ARG A 52 -4.59 16.24 -1.83
N GLU A 53 -4.81 17.56 -1.87
CA GLU A 53 -4.07 18.46 -2.76
C GLU A 53 -2.59 18.54 -2.37
N ILE A 54 -2.29 18.59 -1.07
CA ILE A 54 -0.91 18.58 -0.57
C ILE A 54 -0.21 17.27 -0.99
N HIS A 55 -0.83 16.11 -0.78
CA HIS A 55 -0.26 14.83 -1.15
C HIS A 55 -0.15 14.67 -2.68
N THR A 56 -1.13 15.15 -3.45
CA THR A 56 -1.03 15.16 -4.92
C THR A 56 0.22 15.92 -5.37
N ARG A 57 0.49 17.09 -4.81
CA ARG A 57 1.69 17.87 -5.12
C ARG A 57 2.98 17.16 -4.71
N LYS A 58 3.04 16.59 -3.48
CA LYS A 58 4.18 15.79 -3.01
C LYS A 58 4.48 14.64 -3.98
N ILE A 59 3.46 13.86 -4.35
CA ILE A 59 3.61 12.73 -5.27
C ILE A 59 4.10 13.19 -6.64
N LEU A 60 3.55 14.28 -7.19
CA LEU A 60 3.98 14.83 -8.49
C LEU A 60 5.46 15.29 -8.46
N GLU A 61 5.91 15.92 -7.37
CA GLU A 61 7.31 16.33 -7.23
C GLU A 61 8.25 15.11 -7.15
N GLU A 62 7.90 14.11 -6.34
CA GLU A 62 8.72 12.89 -6.21
C GLU A 62 8.75 12.09 -7.52
N LEU A 63 7.64 12.04 -8.26
CA LEU A 63 7.60 11.39 -9.57
C LEU A 63 8.62 11.98 -10.56
N LYS A 64 8.92 13.28 -10.51
CA LYS A 64 9.89 13.91 -11.43
C LYS A 64 11.26 13.24 -11.37
N THR A 65 11.65 12.77 -10.20
CA THR A 65 12.97 12.19 -9.94
C THR A 65 13.02 10.66 -10.07
N CYS A 66 11.85 10.00 -10.21
CA CYS A 66 11.78 8.55 -10.31
C CYS A 66 11.89 8.09 -11.75
N LYS A 67 12.71 7.07 -11.99
CA LYS A 67 12.82 6.38 -13.28
C LYS A 67 11.84 5.22 -13.38
N TYR A 68 11.64 4.50 -12.28
CA TYR A 68 10.75 3.35 -12.18
C TYR A 68 9.51 3.70 -11.39
N VAL A 69 8.35 3.27 -11.90
CA VAL A 69 7.07 3.40 -11.20
C VAL A 69 6.38 2.05 -11.21
N ILE A 70 5.88 1.65 -10.06
CA ILE A 70 5.14 0.40 -9.88
C ILE A 70 3.68 0.76 -9.59
N ILE A 71 2.74 0.11 -10.29
CA ILE A 71 1.30 0.21 -10.01
C ILE A 71 0.82 -1.20 -9.71
N THR A 72 0.52 -1.46 -8.45
CA THR A 72 0.16 -2.79 -7.98
C THR A 72 -1.25 -3.21 -8.37
N HIS A 73 -2.13 -2.24 -8.60
CA HIS A 73 -3.47 -2.45 -9.14
C HIS A 73 -4.13 -1.11 -9.52
N PHE A 74 -5.32 -1.17 -10.14
CA PHE A 74 -5.97 0.02 -10.70
C PHE A 74 -7.14 0.54 -9.84
N HIS A 75 -6.95 0.66 -8.52
CA HIS A 75 -7.77 1.53 -7.68
C HIS A 75 -7.19 2.95 -7.71
N ARG A 76 -8.07 3.96 -7.58
CA ARG A 76 -7.71 5.38 -7.82
C ARG A 76 -6.79 5.98 -6.76
N ASP A 77 -6.65 5.35 -5.64
CA ASP A 77 -5.73 5.68 -4.55
C ASP A 77 -4.32 5.12 -4.74
N HIS A 78 -4.09 4.30 -5.79
CA HIS A 78 -2.79 3.70 -6.12
C HIS A 78 -2.10 4.33 -7.34
N TYR A 79 -2.74 5.26 -8.05
CA TYR A 79 -2.10 6.02 -9.13
C TYR A 79 -2.81 7.36 -9.37
N LEU A 80 -2.06 8.37 -9.79
CA LEU A 80 -2.61 9.70 -10.10
C LEU A 80 -3.35 9.69 -11.44
N TYR A 81 -4.54 9.11 -11.47
CA TYR A 81 -5.34 8.92 -12.69
C TYR A 81 -5.72 10.21 -13.44
N ARG A 82 -5.62 11.37 -12.78
CA ARG A 82 -5.88 12.71 -13.35
C ARG A 82 -4.62 13.37 -13.91
N HIS A 83 -3.45 12.74 -13.71
CA HIS A 83 -2.15 13.25 -14.12
C HIS A 83 -1.36 12.20 -14.91
N PRO A 84 -1.93 11.63 -16.01
CA PRO A 84 -1.24 10.62 -16.80
C PRO A 84 0.07 11.12 -17.39
N GLU A 85 0.18 12.43 -17.65
CA GLU A 85 1.38 13.10 -18.15
C GLU A 85 2.59 12.93 -17.22
N ALA A 86 2.38 12.79 -15.91
CA ALA A 86 3.46 12.60 -14.94
C ALA A 86 4.18 11.24 -15.08
N PHE A 87 3.59 10.31 -15.81
CA PHE A 87 4.12 8.96 -16.03
C PHE A 87 4.84 8.79 -17.37
N VAL A 88 4.80 9.80 -18.22
CA VAL A 88 5.46 9.78 -19.54
C VAL A 88 6.99 9.69 -19.37
N GLY A 89 7.62 8.80 -20.15
CA GLY A 89 9.07 8.57 -20.11
C GLY A 89 9.58 7.75 -18.92
N LYS A 90 8.67 7.23 -18.07
CA LYS A 90 9.03 6.35 -16.96
C LYS A 90 8.91 4.88 -17.34
N LYS A 91 9.69 4.02 -16.67
CA LYS A 91 9.55 2.57 -16.77
C LYS A 91 8.43 2.10 -15.85
N LEU A 92 7.28 1.79 -16.40
CA LEU A 92 6.11 1.36 -15.66
C LEU A 92 6.09 -0.18 -15.54
N LEU A 93 6.16 -0.68 -14.30
CA LEU A 93 5.94 -2.08 -13.94
C LEU A 93 4.56 -2.16 -13.30
N VAL A 94 3.60 -2.81 -13.95
CA VAL A 94 2.20 -2.69 -13.52
C VAL A 94 1.53 -4.04 -13.39
N LYS A 95 0.49 -4.12 -12.55
CA LYS A 95 -0.48 -5.22 -12.61
C LYS A 95 -0.93 -5.41 -14.06
N ASP A 96 -0.92 -6.65 -14.54
CA ASP A 96 -1.35 -6.93 -15.92
C ASP A 96 -2.77 -6.38 -16.16
N PRO A 97 -2.93 -5.42 -17.10
CA PRO A 97 -4.21 -4.77 -17.35
C PRO A 97 -5.17 -5.62 -18.19
N GLU A 98 -4.72 -6.78 -18.71
CA GLU A 98 -5.50 -7.65 -19.59
C GLU A 98 -5.81 -8.99 -18.95
N ASN A 99 -4.89 -9.53 -18.15
CA ASN A 99 -5.01 -10.88 -17.58
C ASN A 99 -5.21 -10.85 -16.05
N ASN A 100 -6.02 -11.78 -15.55
CA ASN A 100 -6.29 -11.92 -14.11
C ASN A 100 -6.65 -10.57 -13.45
N ILE A 101 -7.60 -9.87 -14.04
CA ILE A 101 -8.04 -8.55 -13.61
C ILE A 101 -9.57 -8.45 -13.76
N ASN A 102 -10.25 -7.77 -12.85
CA ASN A 102 -11.68 -7.54 -13.00
C ASN A 102 -11.96 -6.43 -14.03
N HIS A 103 -13.16 -6.46 -14.61
CA HIS A 103 -13.59 -5.51 -15.64
C HIS A 103 -13.47 -4.03 -15.22
N SER A 104 -13.74 -3.71 -13.94
CA SER A 104 -13.66 -2.32 -13.44
C SER A 104 -12.21 -1.81 -13.41
N GLN A 105 -11.27 -2.65 -12.99
CA GLN A 105 -9.83 -2.31 -13.00
C GLN A 105 -9.31 -2.26 -14.43
N GLN A 106 -9.69 -3.22 -15.28
CA GLN A 106 -9.34 -3.23 -16.71
C GLN A 106 -9.76 -1.94 -17.41
N PHE A 107 -11.01 -1.51 -17.19
CA PHE A 107 -11.51 -0.25 -17.74
C PHE A 107 -10.72 0.97 -17.27
N ARG A 108 -10.33 1.01 -15.99
CA ARG A 108 -9.51 2.10 -15.44
C ARG A 108 -8.09 2.07 -16.01
N ALA A 109 -7.48 0.89 -16.11
CA ALA A 109 -6.18 0.70 -16.75
C ALA A 109 -6.18 1.21 -18.19
N GLY A 110 -7.16 0.80 -18.99
CA GLY A 110 -7.30 1.24 -20.39
C GLY A 110 -7.50 2.74 -20.56
N LYS A 111 -8.10 3.42 -19.56
CA LYS A 111 -8.21 4.89 -19.57
C LYS A 111 -6.96 5.61 -19.13
N PHE A 112 -6.18 5.01 -18.24
CA PHE A 112 -5.00 5.63 -17.63
C PHE A 112 -3.73 5.37 -18.43
N LEU A 113 -3.59 4.17 -19.00
CA LEU A 113 -2.39 3.78 -19.76
C LEU A 113 -2.48 4.27 -21.22
N PRO A 114 -2.53 5.62 -21.48
CA PRO A 114 -2.41 6.15 -22.84
C PRO A 114 -1.01 5.93 -23.38
N VAL A 115 -0.07 5.56 -22.50
CA VAL A 115 1.32 5.29 -22.81
C VAL A 115 1.44 3.81 -23.12
N LYS A 116 1.79 3.49 -24.36
CA LYS A 116 2.01 2.10 -24.82
C LYS A 116 3.24 1.43 -24.18
N GLU A 117 3.94 2.09 -23.28
CA GLU A 117 5.21 1.64 -22.71
C GLU A 117 5.05 1.26 -21.23
N PHE A 118 4.37 0.16 -20.97
CA PHE A 118 4.35 -0.48 -19.66
C PHE A 118 4.75 -1.96 -19.77
N THR A 119 5.18 -2.52 -18.66
CA THR A 119 5.52 -3.93 -18.54
C THR A 119 4.58 -4.60 -17.53
N PRO A 120 3.74 -5.55 -17.94
CA PRO A 120 2.99 -6.38 -17.01
C PRO A 120 3.94 -7.14 -16.09
N ALA A 121 3.70 -7.06 -14.77
CA ALA A 121 4.66 -7.51 -13.77
C ALA A 121 4.24 -8.76 -12.98
N ASP A 122 3.00 -9.21 -13.11
CA ASP A 122 2.43 -10.34 -12.39
C ASP A 122 3.36 -11.56 -12.38
N GLY A 123 3.81 -12.00 -11.20
CA GLY A 123 4.67 -13.17 -11.02
C GLY A 123 6.09 -13.05 -11.62
N LYS A 124 6.48 -11.86 -12.06
CA LYS A 124 7.79 -11.65 -12.71
C LYS A 124 8.85 -11.15 -11.72
N SER A 125 10.11 -11.36 -12.11
CA SER A 125 11.28 -10.83 -11.43
C SER A 125 12.11 -10.00 -12.40
N PHE A 126 12.66 -8.90 -11.90
CA PHE A 126 13.53 -7.99 -12.64
C PHE A 126 14.85 -7.85 -11.89
N GLN A 127 15.94 -8.18 -12.55
CA GLN A 127 17.28 -8.07 -11.99
C GLN A 127 17.94 -6.77 -12.44
N PHE A 128 18.52 -6.06 -11.50
CA PHE A 128 19.34 -4.86 -11.69
C PHE A 128 20.76 -5.14 -11.19
N GLU A 129 21.66 -4.22 -11.38
CA GLU A 129 23.05 -4.41 -11.01
C GLU A 129 23.24 -4.68 -9.50
N ASN A 130 22.53 -3.92 -8.64
CA ASN A 130 22.71 -3.95 -7.19
C ASN A 130 21.45 -4.35 -6.41
N PHE A 131 20.32 -4.61 -7.08
CA PHE A 131 19.05 -5.00 -6.44
C PHE A 131 18.18 -5.80 -7.40
N SER A 132 17.14 -6.41 -6.85
CA SER A 132 16.09 -7.05 -7.65
C SER A 132 14.69 -6.63 -7.19
N ILE A 133 13.73 -6.76 -8.10
CA ILE A 133 12.31 -6.56 -7.82
C ILE A 133 11.59 -7.85 -8.19
N HIS A 134 10.81 -8.39 -7.25
CA HIS A 134 10.01 -9.59 -7.44
C HIS A 134 8.54 -9.27 -7.19
N PHE A 135 7.68 -9.73 -8.07
CA PHE A 135 6.24 -9.53 -7.96
C PHE A 135 5.55 -10.84 -7.63
N SER A 136 4.55 -10.78 -6.77
CA SER A 136 3.70 -11.93 -6.49
C SER A 136 2.90 -12.36 -7.74
N PRO A 137 2.39 -13.59 -7.77
CA PRO A 137 1.22 -13.91 -8.56
C PRO A 137 0.07 -12.95 -8.22
N PRO A 138 -0.96 -12.85 -9.09
CA PRO A 138 -2.15 -12.07 -8.80
C PRO A 138 -2.87 -12.60 -7.56
N PHE A 139 -3.16 -11.72 -6.60
CA PHE A 139 -3.94 -12.01 -5.41
C PHE A 139 -5.27 -11.27 -5.43
N LEU A 140 -6.29 -11.80 -4.76
CA LEU A 140 -7.52 -11.07 -4.52
C LEU A 140 -7.28 -9.95 -3.49
N HIS A 141 -7.93 -8.83 -3.71
CA HIS A 141 -8.02 -7.74 -2.75
C HIS A 141 -9.02 -8.14 -1.65
N GLY A 142 -8.52 -8.60 -0.53
CA GLY A 142 -9.37 -9.18 0.50
C GLY A 142 -10.23 -10.32 -0.04
N GLU A 143 -11.55 -10.24 0.18
CA GLU A 143 -12.55 -11.16 -0.39
C GLU A 143 -13.25 -10.59 -1.64
N GLY A 144 -12.83 -9.40 -2.10
CA GLY A 144 -13.44 -8.73 -3.24
C GLY A 144 -12.93 -9.25 -4.58
N PRO A 145 -13.62 -8.88 -5.69
CA PRO A 145 -13.24 -9.31 -7.03
C PRO A 145 -12.05 -8.53 -7.62
N ALA A 146 -11.55 -7.52 -6.92
CA ALA A 146 -10.37 -6.77 -7.36
C ALA A 146 -9.11 -7.63 -7.21
N VAL A 147 -8.13 -7.39 -8.07
CA VAL A 147 -6.89 -8.18 -8.10
C VAL A 147 -5.69 -7.24 -7.97
N ILE A 148 -4.75 -7.64 -7.14
CA ILE A 148 -3.53 -6.90 -6.82
C ILE A 148 -2.29 -7.76 -7.05
N ILE A 149 -1.12 -7.15 -7.07
CA ILE A 149 0.17 -7.81 -6.93
C ILE A 149 0.95 -7.16 -5.78
N SER A 150 1.69 -7.97 -5.03
CA SER A 150 2.65 -7.52 -4.01
C SER A 150 4.03 -7.35 -4.61
N VAL A 151 4.88 -6.54 -3.99
CA VAL A 151 6.21 -6.18 -4.52
C VAL A 151 7.28 -6.41 -3.46
N LEU A 152 8.25 -7.26 -3.76
CA LEU A 152 9.47 -7.45 -2.97
C LEU A 152 10.62 -6.73 -3.66
N ILE A 153 11.28 -5.81 -2.95
CA ILE A 153 12.54 -5.19 -3.39
C ILE A 153 13.66 -5.74 -2.50
N GLU A 154 14.65 -6.32 -3.14
CA GLU A 154 15.77 -6.97 -2.47
C GLU A 154 17.10 -6.31 -2.86
N GLU A 155 17.86 -5.90 -1.84
CA GLU A 155 19.22 -5.43 -1.90
C GLU A 155 20.02 -6.15 -0.79
N LYS A 156 20.66 -5.45 0.13
CA LYS A 156 21.19 -6.00 1.39
C LYS A 156 20.07 -6.35 2.37
N LYS A 157 18.98 -5.61 2.32
CA LYS A 157 17.74 -5.86 3.05
C LYS A 157 16.60 -6.13 2.07
N ARG A 158 15.55 -6.77 2.55
CA ARG A 158 14.33 -7.07 1.81
C ARG A 158 13.21 -6.18 2.31
N PHE A 159 12.60 -5.45 1.39
CA PHE A 159 11.39 -4.67 1.63
C PHE A 159 10.23 -5.28 0.87
N LEU A 160 9.20 -5.71 1.58
CA LEU A 160 7.96 -6.23 0.98
C LEU A 160 6.84 -5.22 1.15
N PHE A 161 6.21 -4.86 0.04
CA PHE A 161 5.01 -4.04 -0.04
C PHE A 161 3.84 -4.93 -0.47
N THR A 162 2.84 -5.10 0.39
CA THR A 162 1.76 -6.07 0.14
C THR A 162 0.71 -5.58 -0.86
N SER A 163 0.58 -4.27 -1.09
CA SER A 163 -0.62 -3.69 -1.70
C SER A 163 -1.87 -4.02 -0.86
N ASP A 164 -3.07 -3.89 -1.42
CA ASP A 164 -4.36 -4.01 -0.76
C ASP A 164 -4.77 -5.46 -0.47
N VAL A 165 -4.05 -6.12 0.41
CA VAL A 165 -4.36 -7.50 0.83
C VAL A 165 -5.48 -7.58 1.87
N CYS A 166 -5.84 -6.46 2.52
CA CYS A 166 -6.76 -6.41 3.67
C CYS A 166 -6.33 -7.28 4.86
N GLY A 167 -5.03 -7.33 5.14
CA GLY A 167 -4.39 -8.37 5.92
C GLY A 167 -4.27 -9.65 5.08
N PRO A 168 -3.34 -10.57 5.38
CA PRO A 168 -3.16 -11.79 4.58
C PRO A 168 -4.35 -12.73 4.75
N VAL A 169 -5.37 -12.58 3.88
CA VAL A 169 -6.64 -13.33 3.93
C VAL A 169 -6.46 -14.79 3.48
N SER A 170 -5.66 -15.01 2.43
CA SER A 170 -5.42 -16.34 1.87
C SER A 170 -4.09 -16.93 2.30
N GLU A 171 -4.00 -18.27 2.24
CA GLU A 171 -2.73 -18.98 2.49
C GLU A 171 -1.64 -18.59 1.49
N ASP A 172 -1.99 -18.31 0.23
CA ASP A 172 -1.02 -17.93 -0.78
C ASP A 172 -0.44 -16.53 -0.50
N GLN A 173 -1.25 -15.58 -0.03
CA GLN A 173 -0.77 -14.27 0.41
C GLN A 173 0.17 -14.42 1.62
N LEU A 174 -0.22 -15.21 2.62
CA LEU A 174 0.62 -15.46 3.78
C LEU A 174 1.95 -16.14 3.37
N ARG A 175 1.87 -17.20 2.54
CA ARG A 175 3.06 -17.92 2.07
C ARG A 175 4.02 -16.99 1.35
N PHE A 176 3.52 -16.13 0.45
CA PHE A 176 4.37 -15.16 -0.25
C PHE A 176 5.10 -14.23 0.73
N ILE A 177 4.44 -13.77 1.81
CA ILE A 177 5.06 -12.93 2.84
C ILE A 177 6.13 -13.72 3.61
N LEU A 178 5.83 -14.95 4.01
CA LEU A 178 6.77 -15.81 4.76
C LEU A 178 7.99 -16.19 3.92
N ASP A 179 7.78 -16.57 2.66
CA ASP A 179 8.87 -16.95 1.73
C ASP A 179 9.76 -15.75 1.38
N ALA A 180 9.17 -14.55 1.24
CA ALA A 180 9.92 -13.31 1.04
C ALA A 180 10.79 -12.96 2.24
N SER A 181 10.41 -13.40 3.45
CA SER A 181 11.16 -13.16 4.69
C SER A 181 11.70 -11.73 4.82
N PRO A 182 10.83 -10.69 4.77
CA PRO A 182 11.27 -9.30 4.68
C PRO A 182 11.91 -8.81 5.99
N HIS A 183 12.83 -7.86 5.88
CA HIS A 183 13.32 -7.07 7.02
C HIS A 183 12.34 -5.95 7.36
N ILE A 184 11.71 -5.37 6.34
CA ILE A 184 10.69 -4.33 6.48
C ILE A 184 9.48 -4.76 5.64
N LEU A 185 8.31 -4.79 6.27
CA LEU A 185 7.05 -5.14 5.65
C LEU A 185 6.13 -3.91 5.65
N TYR A 186 5.61 -3.50 4.49
CA TYR A 186 4.47 -2.60 4.44
C TYR A 186 3.20 -3.42 4.23
N LEU A 187 2.42 -3.54 5.27
CA LEU A 187 1.22 -4.38 5.35
C LEU A 187 -0.04 -3.51 5.30
N ASP A 188 -0.87 -3.72 4.30
CA ASP A 188 -2.27 -3.28 4.36
C ASP A 188 -3.00 -4.15 5.39
N GLY A 189 -3.44 -3.54 6.47
CA GLY A 189 -4.11 -4.24 7.54
C GLY A 189 -5.61 -4.48 7.27
N PRO A 190 -6.27 -5.32 8.08
CA PRO A 190 -7.67 -5.68 7.88
C PRO A 190 -8.61 -4.49 8.08
N PRO A 191 -9.73 -4.41 7.31
CA PRO A 191 -10.73 -3.36 7.45
C PRO A 191 -11.63 -3.58 8.67
N THR A 192 -11.11 -3.43 9.87
CA THR A 192 -11.77 -3.70 11.15
C THR A 192 -13.01 -2.83 11.43
N TYR A 193 -13.21 -1.80 10.63
CA TYR A 193 -14.41 -0.94 10.68
C TYR A 193 -15.62 -1.50 9.90
N LEU A 194 -15.42 -2.60 9.20
CA LEU A 194 -16.47 -3.33 8.46
C LEU A 194 -16.80 -4.65 9.17
N ASP A 195 -17.95 -5.24 8.81
CA ASP A 195 -18.23 -6.64 9.12
C ASP A 195 -17.38 -7.54 8.20
N PHE A 196 -16.11 -7.67 8.56
CA PHE A 196 -15.11 -8.39 7.77
C PHE A 196 -14.99 -9.83 8.30
N LYS A 197 -15.68 -10.74 7.64
CA LYS A 197 -15.81 -12.14 8.08
C LYS A 197 -14.49 -12.88 8.33
N PRO A 198 -13.41 -12.72 7.49
CA PRO A 198 -12.17 -13.45 7.70
C PRO A 198 -11.27 -12.88 8.82
N ILE A 199 -11.77 -11.97 9.66
CA ILE A 199 -10.94 -11.21 10.61
C ILE A 199 -10.12 -12.12 11.55
N GLU A 200 -10.69 -13.19 12.07
CA GLU A 200 -9.96 -14.08 13.00
C GLU A 200 -8.81 -14.83 12.29
N ARG A 201 -9.08 -15.34 11.08
CA ARG A 201 -8.03 -15.97 10.26
C ARG A 201 -6.92 -14.96 9.90
N VAL A 202 -7.30 -13.71 9.60
CA VAL A 202 -6.32 -12.66 9.31
C VAL A 202 -5.46 -12.35 10.52
N LYS A 203 -6.05 -12.26 11.71
CA LYS A 203 -5.29 -12.08 12.96
C LYS A 203 -4.30 -13.22 13.19
N GLU A 204 -4.75 -14.48 13.03
CA GLU A 204 -3.88 -15.67 13.13
C GLU A 204 -2.72 -15.60 12.12
N ASN A 205 -3.00 -15.22 10.87
CA ASN A 205 -1.99 -15.08 9.84
C ASN A 205 -1.01 -13.92 10.14
N MET A 206 -1.50 -12.80 10.68
CA MET A 206 -0.65 -11.69 11.13
C MET A 206 0.30 -12.14 12.25
N MET A 207 -0.17 -12.97 13.20
CA MET A 207 0.69 -13.53 14.25
C MET A 207 1.83 -14.39 13.68
N LYS A 208 1.55 -15.20 12.63
CA LYS A 208 2.59 -15.99 11.95
C LYS A 208 3.66 -15.12 11.26
N ILE A 209 3.29 -13.92 10.77
CA ILE A 209 4.27 -12.98 10.20
C ILE A 209 5.31 -12.56 11.24
N LEU A 210 4.93 -12.40 12.50
CA LEU A 210 5.87 -12.05 13.57
C LEU A 210 6.92 -13.14 13.85
N GLU A 211 6.78 -14.34 13.29
CA GLU A 211 7.74 -15.44 13.41
C GLU A 211 8.92 -15.32 12.43
N ILE A 212 8.84 -14.39 11.47
CA ILE A 212 9.93 -14.12 10.52
C ILE A 212 11.15 -13.59 11.27
N LYS A 213 12.27 -14.31 11.21
CA LYS A 213 13.46 -14.04 12.01
C LYS A 213 14.14 -12.71 11.66
N GLU A 214 14.10 -12.35 10.39
CA GLU A 214 14.74 -11.15 9.84
C GLU A 214 13.89 -9.89 9.97
N LEU A 215 12.64 -10.01 10.43
CA LEU A 215 11.69 -8.91 10.47
C LEU A 215 12.06 -7.88 11.55
N GLU A 216 12.39 -6.68 11.12
CA GLU A 216 12.77 -5.56 11.99
C GLU A 216 11.61 -4.59 12.22
N ALA A 217 10.80 -4.37 11.15
CA ALA A 217 9.70 -3.42 11.22
C ALA A 217 8.53 -3.81 10.32
N ILE A 218 7.33 -3.46 10.78
CA ILE A 218 6.08 -3.50 10.00
C ILE A 218 5.52 -2.07 9.94
N ILE A 219 5.32 -1.58 8.71
CA ILE A 219 4.49 -0.42 8.46
C ILE A 219 3.08 -0.95 8.25
N ILE A 220 2.16 -0.70 9.19
CA ILE A 220 0.77 -1.15 9.09
C ILE A 220 -0.13 0.05 8.87
N ASP A 221 -0.91 0.05 7.77
CA ASP A 221 -1.68 1.23 7.38
C ASP A 221 -2.90 0.86 6.52
N HIS A 222 -3.40 1.83 5.79
CA HIS A 222 -4.42 1.79 4.77
C HIS A 222 -5.79 1.35 5.31
N HIS A 223 -6.31 0.16 4.98
CA HIS A 223 -7.66 -0.25 5.41
C HIS A 223 -7.81 -0.28 6.92
N LEU A 224 -6.82 -0.71 7.66
CA LEU A 224 -6.88 -0.79 9.12
C LEU A 224 -7.05 0.58 9.77
N THR A 225 -6.28 1.57 9.31
CA THR A 225 -6.23 2.90 9.92
C THR A 225 -7.45 3.79 9.59
N ARG A 226 -8.40 3.27 8.81
CA ARG A 226 -9.77 3.83 8.65
C ARG A 226 -10.67 3.56 9.86
N ASP A 227 -10.18 2.83 10.86
CA ASP A 227 -10.85 2.54 12.11
C ASP A 227 -10.17 3.29 13.26
N ILE A 228 -10.89 4.11 14.01
CA ILE A 228 -10.32 4.85 15.14
C ILE A 228 -9.90 3.94 16.30
N GLU A 229 -10.47 2.75 16.38
CA GLU A 229 -10.21 1.76 17.43
C GLU A 229 -9.23 0.66 16.99
N TRP A 230 -8.56 0.84 15.86
CA TRP A 230 -7.76 -0.21 15.26
C TRP A 230 -6.68 -0.79 16.19
N ARG A 231 -6.04 0.05 17.03
CA ARG A 231 -5.01 -0.42 17.98
C ARG A 231 -5.58 -1.41 18.98
N GLU A 232 -6.78 -1.14 19.46
CA GLU A 232 -7.48 -2.03 20.38
C GLU A 232 -7.84 -3.36 19.72
N LYS A 233 -8.30 -3.31 18.47
CA LYS A 233 -8.74 -4.51 17.73
C LYS A 233 -7.60 -5.45 17.32
N ILE A 234 -6.37 -4.95 17.24
CA ILE A 234 -5.17 -5.77 16.98
C ILE A 234 -4.15 -5.69 18.12
N ARG A 235 -4.61 -5.42 19.33
CA ARG A 235 -3.75 -5.25 20.52
C ARG A 235 -2.77 -6.38 20.69
N GLU A 236 -3.23 -7.64 20.66
CA GLU A 236 -2.39 -8.83 20.82
C GLU A 236 -1.23 -8.88 19.82
N PHE A 237 -1.49 -8.49 18.58
CA PHE A 237 -0.47 -8.39 17.53
C PHE A 237 0.57 -7.32 17.86
N LEU A 238 0.14 -6.16 18.36
CA LEU A 238 1.04 -5.06 18.72
C LEU A 238 1.93 -5.44 19.91
N GLU A 239 1.33 -6.04 20.97
CA GLU A 239 2.03 -6.49 22.16
C GLU A 239 3.04 -7.61 21.85
N GLU A 240 2.66 -8.57 20.99
CA GLU A 240 3.56 -9.63 20.57
C GLU A 240 4.72 -9.09 19.72
N GLY A 241 4.45 -8.14 18.84
CA GLY A 241 5.48 -7.45 18.05
C GLY A 241 6.50 -6.76 18.96
N GLU A 242 6.03 -6.00 19.96
CA GLU A 242 6.88 -5.34 20.94
C GLU A 242 7.72 -6.36 21.72
N ARG A 243 7.11 -7.46 22.20
CA ARG A 243 7.80 -8.54 22.90
C ARG A 243 8.93 -9.17 22.07
N ARG A 244 8.76 -9.23 20.76
CA ARG A 244 9.77 -9.74 19.80
C ARG A 244 10.77 -8.68 19.35
N GLY A 245 10.62 -7.43 19.77
CA GLY A 245 11.47 -6.31 19.36
C GLY A 245 11.21 -5.82 17.93
N ILE A 246 10.06 -6.18 17.33
CA ILE A 246 9.64 -5.76 15.99
C ILE A 246 8.91 -4.41 16.13
N LYS A 247 9.35 -3.40 15.36
CA LYS A 247 8.70 -2.09 15.34
C LYS A 247 7.45 -2.14 14.47
N ILE A 248 6.26 -2.01 15.06
CA ILE A 248 5.00 -1.91 14.33
C ILE A 248 4.52 -0.46 14.37
N LEU A 249 4.56 0.21 13.22
CA LEU A 249 4.31 1.64 13.08
C LEU A 249 3.31 1.89 11.94
N THR A 250 2.53 2.98 12.04
CA THR A 250 1.83 3.50 10.87
C THR A 250 2.81 4.11 9.87
N ALA A 251 2.38 4.34 8.64
CA ALA A 251 3.22 5.01 7.64
C ALA A 251 3.63 6.42 8.07
N ALA A 252 2.73 7.18 8.72
CA ALA A 252 3.04 8.49 9.29
C ALA A 252 4.13 8.38 10.37
N ALA A 253 3.96 7.48 11.34
CA ALA A 253 4.93 7.28 12.42
C ALA A 253 6.30 6.78 11.89
N PHE A 254 6.31 5.91 10.88
CA PHE A 254 7.53 5.44 10.23
C PHE A 254 8.27 6.57 9.51
N ALA A 255 7.53 7.52 8.90
CA ALA A 255 8.08 8.72 8.28
C ALA A 255 8.49 9.81 9.29
N GLY A 256 8.22 9.63 10.59
CA GLY A 256 8.45 10.64 11.62
C GLY A 256 7.45 11.81 11.58
N GLU A 257 6.30 11.59 10.92
CA GLU A 257 5.21 12.56 10.82
C GLU A 257 4.11 12.26 11.86
N LYS A 258 3.29 13.27 12.14
CA LYS A 258 2.12 13.12 13.03
C LYS A 258 1.03 12.30 12.31
N GLU A 259 0.44 11.38 13.06
CA GLU A 259 -0.73 10.62 12.58
C GLU A 259 -1.98 11.51 12.49
N GLU A 260 -2.66 11.44 11.35
CA GLU A 260 -3.88 12.18 11.06
C GLU A 260 -4.87 11.28 10.31
N PHE A 261 -5.72 10.58 11.04
CA PHE A 261 -6.74 9.64 10.50
C PHE A 261 -8.00 10.40 10.06
N LEU A 262 -7.86 11.33 9.09
CA LEU A 262 -8.91 12.30 8.76
C LEU A 262 -10.23 11.64 8.31
N GLU A 263 -10.18 10.57 7.49
CA GLU A 263 -11.39 9.84 7.10
C GLU A 263 -12.08 9.19 8.31
N ALA A 264 -11.31 8.55 9.20
CA ALA A 264 -11.85 7.96 10.43
C ALA A 264 -12.43 9.03 11.36
N TRP A 265 -11.84 10.21 11.40
CA TRP A 265 -12.28 11.35 12.20
C TRP A 265 -13.37 12.21 11.55
N ARG A 266 -13.88 11.85 10.36
CA ARG A 266 -14.79 12.73 9.58
C ARG A 266 -16.01 13.21 10.37
N LYS A 267 -16.65 12.36 11.19
CA LYS A 267 -17.72 12.81 12.11
C LYS A 267 -17.23 13.93 13.04
N ARG A 268 -16.08 13.71 13.66
CA ARG A 268 -15.44 14.66 14.58
C ARG A 268 -15.09 15.98 13.89
N LEU A 269 -14.61 15.94 12.65
CA LEU A 269 -14.30 17.12 11.86
C LEU A 269 -15.54 17.97 11.59
N TYR A 270 -16.70 17.32 11.41
CA TYR A 270 -17.98 17.99 11.25
C TYR A 270 -18.69 18.34 12.57
N GLY A 271 -18.04 18.16 13.73
CA GLY A 271 -18.64 18.42 15.04
C GLY A 271 -19.80 17.48 15.41
N LYS A 272 -19.79 16.24 14.93
CA LYS A 272 -20.86 15.23 15.12
C LYS A 272 -20.36 14.03 15.93
#